data_d80eccb6d64f2242a8a03f7bad6d0716
#
_entry.id   d80eccb6d64f2242a8a03f7bad6d0716
#
_cell.length_a   1.000
_cell.length_b   1.000
_cell.length_c   1.000
_cell.angle_alpha   90.00
_cell.angle_beta   90.00
_cell.angle_gamma   90.00
#
_symmetry.space_group_name_H-M   'P 1'
#
loop_
_entity.id
_entity.type
_entity.pdbx_description
1 polymer ?
#
loop_
_entity_poly.entity_id
_entity_poly.type
_entity_poly.pdbx_seq_one_letter_code
_entity_poly.pdbx_strand_id
1 'polypeptide(L)'
;QTQLIKQKQSEQAYKRLMTSISHDVKTPLASLVGYLEAIECKIVAGEEKDEYVHVAFEKADYLKHFVENLFEWVKLDSGEQIFHFEVLDLNELSRNIIVDWISVLENSNFDYAFDIPEAEYLMRIDANAYSRILNNLLQNALIHSKGSKISFHIFENDLQAKITMTDNGKGISPDHLPHIFERMYQCDQSRSAGGNGLGLSIVKELVAAHKGTITVDSTPDRGTTFTLLLPKSL
;
A
#
# COMPACT_ATOMS: atom_id res chain seq x y z
N GLN A 1 3.21 -27.86 -25.57
CA GLN A 1 4.01 -26.64 -25.80
C GLN A 1 3.52 -25.48 -24.95
N THR A 2 2.22 -25.22 -24.82
CA THR A 2 1.64 -24.10 -24.04
C THR A 2 1.97 -24.18 -22.54
N GLN A 3 1.97 -25.39 -21.97
CA GLN A 3 2.27 -25.60 -20.54
C GLN A 3 3.75 -25.34 -20.22
N LEU A 4 4.67 -25.73 -21.12
CA LEU A 4 6.11 -25.47 -20.97
C LEU A 4 6.44 -23.98 -21.09
N ILE A 5 5.73 -23.26 -21.95
CA ILE A 5 5.88 -21.81 -22.11
C ILE A 5 5.41 -21.09 -20.82
N LYS A 6 4.24 -21.47 -20.29
CA LYS A 6 3.74 -20.92 -19.03
C LYS A 6 4.69 -21.17 -17.85
N GLN A 7 5.25 -22.39 -17.77
CA GLN A 7 6.20 -22.74 -16.71
C GLN A 7 7.49 -21.92 -16.80
N LYS A 8 8.06 -21.75 -18.01
CA LYS A 8 9.24 -20.89 -18.22
C LYS A 8 8.96 -19.41 -17.89
N GLN A 9 7.79 -18.91 -18.26
CA GLN A 9 7.37 -17.52 -17.92
C GLN A 9 7.25 -17.34 -16.42
N SER A 10 6.64 -18.29 -15.71
CA SER A 10 6.55 -18.28 -14.24
C SER A 10 7.92 -18.31 -13.57
N GLU A 11 8.83 -19.18 -14.04
CA GLU A 11 10.20 -19.27 -13.52
C GLU A 11 11.00 -17.96 -13.74
N GLN A 12 10.85 -17.35 -14.92
CA GLN A 12 11.49 -16.06 -15.19
C GLN A 12 10.93 -14.92 -14.35
N ALA A 13 9.61 -14.90 -14.15
CA ALA A 13 8.95 -13.92 -13.27
C ALA A 13 9.44 -14.08 -11.83
N TYR A 14 9.54 -15.32 -11.33
CA TYR A 14 10.08 -15.60 -9.99
C TYR A 14 11.56 -15.17 -9.85
N LYS A 15 12.40 -15.44 -10.83
CA LYS A 15 13.82 -15.01 -10.81
C LYS A 15 13.93 -13.48 -10.80
N ARG A 16 13.11 -12.77 -11.58
CA ARG A 16 13.09 -11.30 -11.57
C ARG A 16 12.65 -10.77 -10.20
N LEU A 17 11.62 -11.36 -9.63
CA LEU A 17 11.13 -11.02 -8.30
C LEU A 17 12.23 -11.17 -7.24
N MET A 18 12.91 -12.32 -7.20
CA MET A 18 14.01 -12.56 -6.25
C MET A 18 15.17 -11.58 -6.42
N THR A 19 15.50 -11.24 -7.66
CA THR A 19 16.54 -10.25 -7.95
C THR A 19 16.14 -8.86 -7.44
N SER A 20 14.89 -8.46 -7.66
CA SER A 20 14.36 -7.17 -7.19
C SER A 20 14.33 -7.10 -5.67
N ILE A 21 13.82 -8.13 -4.99
CA ILE A 21 13.82 -8.23 -3.52
C ILE A 21 15.24 -8.09 -2.97
N SER A 22 16.20 -8.83 -3.57
CA SER A 22 17.58 -8.78 -3.12
C SER A 22 18.20 -7.39 -3.24
N HIS A 23 17.89 -6.66 -4.31
CA HIS A 23 18.35 -5.30 -4.52
C HIS A 23 17.70 -4.33 -3.52
N ASP A 24 16.38 -4.44 -3.34
CA ASP A 24 15.58 -3.51 -2.53
C ASP A 24 15.81 -3.69 -1.01
N VAL A 25 16.32 -4.86 -0.60
CA VAL A 25 16.85 -5.11 0.76
C VAL A 25 18.29 -4.63 0.90
N LYS A 26 19.16 -4.93 -0.06
CA LYS A 26 20.60 -4.66 0.05
C LYS A 26 20.91 -3.16 0.15
N THR A 27 20.21 -2.33 -0.61
CA THR A 27 20.47 -0.89 -0.67
C THR A 27 20.21 -0.19 0.68
N PRO A 28 19.01 -0.28 1.31
CA PRO A 28 18.77 0.33 2.61
C PRO A 28 19.58 -0.32 3.73
N LEU A 29 19.87 -1.63 3.65
CA LEU A 29 20.70 -2.34 4.62
C LEU A 29 22.16 -1.84 4.58
N ALA A 30 22.75 -1.67 3.40
CA ALA A 30 24.10 -1.13 3.27
C ALA A 30 24.19 0.31 3.78
N SER A 31 23.15 1.12 3.51
CA SER A 31 23.06 2.49 4.04
C SER A 31 22.95 2.50 5.57
N LEU A 32 22.08 1.66 6.15
CA LEU A 32 21.93 1.50 7.60
C LEU A 32 23.27 1.13 8.27
N VAL A 33 23.95 0.12 7.72
CA VAL A 33 25.26 -0.30 8.24
C VAL A 33 26.27 0.84 8.15
N GLY A 34 26.34 1.57 7.03
CA GLY A 34 27.27 2.69 6.86
C GLY A 34 27.05 3.82 7.89
N TYR A 35 25.80 4.19 8.19
CA TYR A 35 25.50 5.17 9.23
C TYR A 35 25.91 4.68 10.63
N LEU A 36 25.63 3.42 10.95
CA LEU A 36 26.03 2.83 12.23
C LEU A 36 27.55 2.71 12.37
N GLU A 37 28.28 2.33 11.31
CA GLU A 37 29.75 2.28 11.30
C GLU A 37 30.36 3.67 11.52
N ALA A 38 29.81 4.72 10.88
CA ALA A 38 30.28 6.08 11.08
C ALA A 38 30.12 6.56 12.54
N ILE A 39 29.03 6.16 13.20
CA ILE A 39 28.78 6.44 14.62
C ILE A 39 29.76 5.64 15.50
N GLU A 40 29.92 4.33 15.24
CA GLU A 40 30.80 3.45 16.02
C GLU A 40 32.28 3.87 15.93
N CYS A 41 32.71 4.21 14.71
CA CYS A 41 34.07 4.71 14.47
C CYS A 41 34.30 6.14 14.94
N LYS A 42 33.30 6.80 15.53
CA LYS A 42 33.35 8.20 16.02
C LYS A 42 33.72 9.21 14.91
N ILE A 43 33.33 8.92 13.66
CA ILE A 43 33.55 9.81 12.52
C ILE A 43 32.66 11.06 12.66
N VAL A 44 31.46 10.87 13.25
CA VAL A 44 30.47 11.93 13.48
C VAL A 44 30.24 12.14 14.98
N ALA A 45 29.91 13.38 15.40
CA ALA A 45 29.65 13.76 16.78
C ALA A 45 28.59 14.88 16.88
N GLY A 46 28.03 15.10 18.07
CA GLY A 46 27.04 16.14 18.31
C GLY A 46 25.79 15.95 17.45
N GLU A 47 25.27 17.03 16.88
CA GLU A 47 24.03 17.06 16.09
C GLU A 47 24.09 16.13 14.87
N GLU A 48 25.26 16.04 14.22
CA GLU A 48 25.46 15.16 13.07
C GLU A 48 25.30 13.67 13.44
N LYS A 49 25.74 13.29 14.64
CA LYS A 49 25.49 11.94 15.17
C LYS A 49 24.00 11.67 15.38
N ASP A 50 23.27 12.64 15.89
CA ASP A 50 21.83 12.49 16.13
C ASP A 50 21.06 12.38 14.80
N GLU A 51 21.48 13.12 13.78
CA GLU A 51 20.96 12.97 12.41
C GLU A 51 21.23 11.56 11.85
N TYR A 52 22.45 11.03 12.01
CA TYR A 52 22.82 9.69 11.54
C TYR A 52 22.01 8.59 12.26
N VAL A 53 21.75 8.75 13.56
CA VAL A 53 20.88 7.84 14.32
C VAL A 53 19.46 7.89 13.77
N HIS A 54 18.94 9.09 13.47
CA HIS A 54 17.61 9.24 12.89
C HIS A 54 17.49 8.57 11.52
N VAL A 55 18.43 8.80 10.62
CA VAL A 55 18.44 8.17 9.29
C VAL A 55 18.60 6.65 9.39
N ALA A 56 19.45 6.16 10.32
CA ALA A 56 19.59 4.73 10.55
C ALA A 56 18.27 4.10 11.03
N PHE A 57 17.56 4.78 11.92
CA PHE A 57 16.24 4.34 12.37
C PHE A 57 15.22 4.29 11.23
N GLU A 58 15.15 5.33 10.38
CA GLU A 58 14.26 5.34 9.21
C GLU A 58 14.55 4.17 8.25
N LYS A 59 15.85 3.84 8.01
CA LYS A 59 16.21 2.70 7.16
C LYS A 59 15.85 1.36 7.79
N ALA A 60 15.98 1.22 9.11
CA ALA A 60 15.58 0.02 9.83
C ALA A 60 14.05 -0.18 9.80
N ASP A 61 13.29 0.89 10.04
CA ASP A 61 11.82 0.87 10.00
C ASP A 61 11.29 0.55 8.60
N TYR A 62 11.88 1.17 7.57
CA TYR A 62 11.59 0.82 6.17
C TYR A 62 11.81 -0.68 5.89
N LEU A 63 12.95 -1.24 6.31
CA LEU A 63 13.26 -2.66 6.12
C LEU A 63 12.27 -3.57 6.85
N LYS A 64 11.89 -3.21 8.06
CA LYS A 64 10.88 -3.92 8.83
C LYS A 64 9.56 -4.00 8.05
N HIS A 65 9.03 -2.88 7.60
CA HIS A 65 7.79 -2.82 6.83
C HIS A 65 7.91 -3.55 5.47
N PHE A 66 9.08 -3.46 4.83
CA PHE A 66 9.32 -4.20 3.60
C PHE A 66 9.21 -5.71 3.82
N VAL A 67 9.84 -6.23 4.87
CA VAL A 67 9.81 -7.66 5.22
C VAL A 67 8.40 -8.10 5.60
N GLU A 68 7.66 -7.31 6.38
CA GLU A 68 6.27 -7.57 6.74
C GLU A 68 5.37 -7.69 5.49
N ASN A 69 5.47 -6.73 4.58
CA ASN A 69 4.72 -6.75 3.31
C ASN A 69 5.12 -7.93 2.42
N LEU A 70 6.40 -8.30 2.39
CA LEU A 70 6.88 -9.45 1.63
C LEU A 70 6.30 -10.77 2.18
N PHE A 71 6.32 -10.96 3.49
CA PHE A 71 5.73 -12.17 4.11
C PHE A 71 4.22 -12.26 3.89
N GLU A 72 3.52 -11.14 3.99
CA GLU A 72 2.10 -11.12 3.68
C GLU A 72 1.84 -11.49 2.22
N TRP A 73 2.57 -10.84 1.31
CA TRP A 73 2.43 -11.16 -0.10
C TRP A 73 2.69 -12.66 -0.37
N VAL A 74 3.73 -13.26 0.23
CA VAL A 74 4.02 -14.70 0.09
C VAL A 74 2.84 -15.55 0.58
N LYS A 75 2.22 -15.22 1.72
CA LYS A 75 1.04 -15.93 2.24
C LYS A 75 -0.17 -15.82 1.32
N LEU A 76 -0.39 -14.65 0.72
CA LEU A 76 -1.48 -14.44 -0.24
C LEU A 76 -1.23 -15.22 -1.53
N ASP A 77 0.00 -15.19 -2.06
CA ASP A 77 0.37 -15.86 -3.31
C ASP A 77 0.37 -17.39 -3.19
N SER A 78 0.78 -17.92 -2.04
CA SER A 78 0.72 -19.37 -1.75
C SER A 78 -0.68 -19.89 -1.43
N GLY A 79 -1.64 -19.01 -1.20
CA GLY A 79 -2.99 -19.38 -0.74
C GLY A 79 -3.02 -19.82 0.73
N GLU A 80 -1.96 -19.59 1.49
CA GLU A 80 -1.87 -19.92 2.92
C GLU A 80 -2.54 -18.88 3.82
N GLN A 81 -2.94 -17.73 3.26
CA GLN A 81 -3.65 -16.71 4.01
C GLN A 81 -5.02 -17.22 4.45
N ILE A 82 -5.24 -17.28 5.75
CA ILE A 82 -6.53 -17.61 6.33
C ILE A 82 -7.31 -16.30 6.52
N PHE A 83 -8.51 -16.25 5.95
CA PHE A 83 -9.42 -15.13 6.09
C PHE A 83 -10.51 -15.44 7.11
N HIS A 84 -10.82 -14.46 7.95
CA HIS A 84 -11.86 -14.54 8.97
C HIS A 84 -13.03 -13.63 8.59
N PHE A 85 -13.92 -14.13 7.74
CA PHE A 85 -15.09 -13.39 7.27
C PHE A 85 -16.21 -13.41 8.30
N GLU A 86 -16.57 -12.25 8.82
CA GLU A 86 -17.65 -12.02 9.75
C GLU A 86 -18.66 -11.02 9.19
N VAL A 87 -19.88 -11.00 9.72
CA VAL A 87 -20.87 -9.97 9.36
C VAL A 87 -20.61 -8.76 10.26
N LEU A 88 -20.11 -7.69 9.66
CA LEU A 88 -19.73 -6.46 10.35
C LEU A 88 -20.35 -5.24 9.65
N ASP A 89 -20.49 -4.15 10.39
CA ASP A 89 -20.86 -2.85 9.84
C ASP A 89 -19.65 -2.23 9.13
N LEU A 90 -19.72 -2.16 7.79
CA LEU A 90 -18.69 -1.57 6.95
C LEU A 90 -18.43 -0.09 7.29
N ASN A 91 -19.51 0.67 7.55
CA ASN A 91 -19.42 2.10 7.80
C ASN A 91 -18.71 2.39 9.12
N GLU A 92 -19.07 1.65 10.18
CA GLU A 92 -18.41 1.75 11.48
C GLU A 92 -16.94 1.29 11.41
N LEU A 93 -16.67 0.17 10.74
CA LEU A 93 -15.31 -0.33 10.53
C LEU A 93 -14.45 0.70 9.79
N SER A 94 -15.01 1.34 8.76
CA SER A 94 -14.32 2.38 7.99
C SER A 94 -14.04 3.63 8.84
N ARG A 95 -15.01 4.09 9.65
CA ARG A 95 -14.83 5.22 10.57
C ARG A 95 -13.69 4.96 11.54
N ASN A 96 -13.65 3.77 12.14
CA ASN A 96 -12.61 3.40 13.10
C ASN A 96 -11.21 3.43 12.47
N ILE A 97 -11.05 2.91 11.25
CA ILE A 97 -9.77 2.93 10.54
C ILE A 97 -9.35 4.38 10.19
N ILE A 98 -10.30 5.19 9.72
CA ILE A 98 -10.02 6.55 9.26
C ILE A 98 -9.68 7.49 10.42
N VAL A 99 -10.29 7.31 11.59
CA VAL A 99 -9.99 8.11 12.79
C VAL A 99 -8.50 8.06 13.13
N ASP A 100 -7.86 6.90 13.02
CA ASP A 100 -6.42 6.74 13.27
C ASP A 100 -5.56 7.55 12.27
N TRP A 101 -6.08 7.81 11.06
CA TRP A 101 -5.38 8.57 10.03
C TRP A 101 -5.51 10.09 10.15
N ILE A 102 -6.50 10.60 10.90
CA ILE A 102 -6.73 12.05 11.04
C ILE A 102 -5.48 12.76 11.54
N SER A 103 -4.89 12.29 12.65
CA SER A 103 -3.67 12.87 13.21
C SER A 103 -2.48 12.78 12.26
N VAL A 104 -2.37 11.71 11.49
CA VAL A 104 -1.29 11.51 10.51
C VAL A 104 -1.42 12.53 9.37
N LEU A 105 -2.64 12.73 8.85
CA LEU A 105 -2.92 13.67 7.77
C LEU A 105 -2.70 15.12 8.24
N GLU A 106 -3.18 15.48 9.43
CA GLU A 106 -2.99 16.82 10.02
C GLU A 106 -1.50 17.13 10.22
N ASN A 107 -0.72 16.20 10.79
CA ASN A 107 0.72 16.35 10.96
C ASN A 107 1.48 16.47 9.63
N SER A 108 0.92 15.92 8.56
CA SER A 108 1.48 15.99 7.21
C SER A 108 0.94 17.16 6.37
N ASN A 109 0.13 18.05 6.97
CA ASN A 109 -0.55 19.16 6.32
C ASN A 109 -1.41 18.74 5.11
N PHE A 110 -2.11 17.60 5.23
CA PHE A 110 -3.08 17.16 4.24
C PHE A 110 -4.49 17.54 4.69
N ASP A 111 -5.22 18.20 3.80
CA ASP A 111 -6.68 18.35 3.93
C ASP A 111 -7.37 17.01 3.69
N TYR A 112 -8.49 16.77 4.37
CA TYR A 112 -9.26 15.55 4.16
C TYR A 112 -10.77 15.83 4.10
N ALA A 113 -11.47 14.99 3.35
CA ALA A 113 -12.93 14.99 3.26
C ALA A 113 -13.42 13.54 3.27
N PHE A 114 -14.07 13.15 4.37
CA PHE A 114 -14.56 11.79 4.57
C PHE A 114 -16.08 11.80 4.59
N ASP A 115 -16.71 11.07 3.66
CA ASP A 115 -18.14 10.93 3.52
C ASP A 115 -18.51 9.45 3.68
N ILE A 116 -18.88 9.09 4.91
CA ILE A 116 -19.26 7.74 5.31
C ILE A 116 -20.70 7.81 5.82
N PRO A 117 -21.63 7.05 5.24
CA PRO A 117 -23.03 7.03 5.69
C PRO A 117 -23.14 6.71 7.18
N GLU A 118 -24.08 7.37 7.87
CA GLU A 118 -24.34 7.09 9.30
C GLU A 118 -25.10 5.78 9.51
N ALA A 119 -25.88 5.37 8.50
CA ALA A 119 -26.65 4.13 8.55
C ALA A 119 -25.74 2.91 8.64
N GLU A 120 -26.17 1.89 9.37
CA GLU A 120 -25.49 0.61 9.46
C GLU A 120 -25.55 -0.11 8.10
N TYR A 121 -24.40 -0.57 7.62
CA TYR A 121 -24.30 -1.39 6.41
C TYR A 121 -23.62 -2.72 6.72
N LEU A 122 -24.43 -3.72 7.08
CA LEU A 122 -23.94 -5.05 7.40
C LEU A 122 -23.54 -5.81 6.13
N MET A 123 -22.30 -6.26 6.09
CA MET A 123 -21.79 -7.13 5.03
C MET A 123 -20.78 -8.14 5.58
N ARG A 124 -20.53 -9.20 4.81
CA ARG A 124 -19.55 -10.22 5.18
C ARG A 124 -18.16 -9.78 4.76
N ILE A 125 -17.29 -9.48 5.73
CA ILE A 125 -15.97 -8.88 5.51
C ILE A 125 -14.95 -9.42 6.51
N ASP A 126 -13.68 -9.51 6.10
CA ASP A 126 -12.55 -9.70 7.01
C ASP A 126 -12.02 -8.34 7.45
N ALA A 127 -12.17 -7.99 8.73
CA ALA A 127 -11.80 -6.68 9.26
C ALA A 127 -10.31 -6.37 9.09
N ASN A 128 -9.43 -7.35 9.28
CA ASN A 128 -7.99 -7.17 9.15
C ASN A 128 -7.59 -6.92 7.69
N ALA A 129 -8.13 -7.72 6.78
CA ALA A 129 -7.87 -7.55 5.35
C ALA A 129 -8.42 -6.21 4.84
N TYR A 130 -9.60 -5.80 5.27
CA TYR A 130 -10.18 -4.50 4.93
C TYR A 130 -9.36 -3.33 5.48
N SER A 131 -8.96 -3.40 6.75
CA SER A 131 -8.07 -2.39 7.34
C SER A 131 -6.76 -2.25 6.55
N ARG A 132 -6.17 -3.36 6.10
CA ARG A 132 -4.96 -3.33 5.28
C ARG A 132 -5.19 -2.73 3.90
N ILE A 133 -6.35 -2.98 3.27
CA ILE A 133 -6.71 -2.33 2.01
C ILE A 133 -6.71 -0.81 2.19
N LEU A 134 -7.44 -0.29 3.19
CA LEU A 134 -7.54 1.15 3.41
C LEU A 134 -6.19 1.76 3.79
N ASN A 135 -5.44 1.15 4.70
CA ASN A 135 -4.13 1.63 5.12
C ASN A 135 -3.14 1.72 3.95
N ASN A 136 -3.08 0.71 3.07
CA ASN A 136 -2.24 0.77 1.88
C ASN A 136 -2.63 1.89 0.92
N LEU A 137 -3.93 2.12 0.71
CA LEU A 137 -4.39 3.18 -0.18
C LEU A 137 -4.14 4.57 0.41
N LEU A 138 -4.40 4.79 1.71
CA LEU A 138 -4.14 6.05 2.40
C LEU A 138 -2.64 6.36 2.43
N GLN A 139 -1.82 5.37 2.76
CA GLN A 139 -0.37 5.52 2.75
C GLN A 139 0.16 5.84 1.35
N ASN A 140 -0.40 5.22 0.32
CA ASN A 140 -0.06 5.50 -1.08
C ASN A 140 -0.39 6.95 -1.45
N ALA A 141 -1.56 7.44 -1.07
CA ALA A 141 -1.95 8.83 -1.29
C ALA A 141 -1.03 9.80 -0.53
N LEU A 142 -0.71 9.52 0.73
CA LEU A 142 0.15 10.38 1.54
C LEU A 142 1.60 10.46 0.99
N ILE A 143 2.19 9.31 0.66
CA ILE A 143 3.62 9.23 0.31
C ILE A 143 3.86 9.57 -1.16
N HIS A 144 2.99 9.11 -2.06
CA HIS A 144 3.28 9.12 -3.50
C HIS A 144 2.52 10.16 -4.31
N SER A 145 1.43 10.71 -3.77
CA SER A 145 0.62 11.68 -4.53
C SER A 145 1.35 13.01 -4.74
N LYS A 146 2.14 13.46 -3.76
CA LYS A 146 2.62 14.85 -3.66
C LYS A 146 1.46 15.87 -3.70
N GLY A 147 0.28 15.43 -3.30
CA GLY A 147 -0.91 16.26 -3.17
C GLY A 147 -0.99 16.94 -1.82
N SER A 148 -2.13 17.54 -1.58
CA SER A 148 -2.45 18.23 -0.32
C SER A 148 -3.82 17.85 0.22
N LYS A 149 -4.56 16.98 -0.48
CA LYS A 149 -5.93 16.61 -0.10
C LYS A 149 -6.22 15.16 -0.44
N ILE A 150 -6.91 14.48 0.50
CA ILE A 150 -7.45 13.13 0.33
C ILE A 150 -8.95 13.20 0.56
N SER A 151 -9.72 12.53 -0.30
CA SER A 151 -11.17 12.35 -0.14
C SER A 151 -11.50 10.85 -0.11
N PHE A 152 -12.39 10.47 0.79
CA PHE A 152 -12.86 9.10 0.93
C PHE A 152 -14.39 9.10 1.00
N HIS A 153 -15.03 8.28 0.16
CA HIS A 153 -16.50 8.19 0.10
C HIS A 153 -16.92 6.74 0.04
N ILE A 154 -18.00 6.41 0.74
CA ILE A 154 -18.71 5.12 0.65
C ILE A 154 -20.07 5.36 0.07
N PHE A 155 -20.39 4.63 -1.00
CA PHE A 155 -21.72 4.50 -1.58
C PHE A 155 -22.16 3.05 -1.48
N GLU A 156 -23.35 2.82 -1.00
CA GLU A 156 -23.84 1.48 -0.75
C GLU A 156 -25.22 1.26 -1.40
N ASN A 157 -25.47 0.04 -1.77
CA ASN A 157 -26.79 -0.42 -2.21
C ASN A 157 -27.01 -1.86 -1.72
N ASP A 158 -28.16 -2.47 -2.07
CA ASP A 158 -28.50 -3.82 -1.60
C ASP A 158 -27.54 -4.92 -2.10
N LEU A 159 -26.74 -4.66 -3.12
CA LEU A 159 -25.87 -5.63 -3.77
C LEU A 159 -24.40 -5.48 -3.40
N GLN A 160 -23.92 -4.25 -3.22
CA GLN A 160 -22.50 -3.97 -3.04
C GLN A 160 -22.24 -2.61 -2.39
N ALA A 161 -21.08 -2.47 -1.79
CA ALA A 161 -20.48 -1.22 -1.40
C ALA A 161 -19.48 -0.74 -2.46
N LYS A 162 -19.57 0.53 -2.85
CA LYS A 162 -18.58 1.23 -3.66
C LYS A 162 -17.80 2.18 -2.76
N ILE A 163 -16.50 1.96 -2.63
CA ILE A 163 -15.60 2.78 -1.84
C ILE A 163 -14.67 3.50 -2.80
N THR A 164 -14.60 4.83 -2.69
CA THR A 164 -13.68 5.64 -3.51
C THR A 164 -12.71 6.38 -2.62
N MET A 165 -11.44 6.38 -3.02
CA MET A 165 -10.38 7.15 -2.39
C MET A 165 -9.68 7.98 -3.46
N THR A 166 -9.68 9.30 -3.28
CA THR A 166 -9.16 10.25 -4.27
C THR A 166 -8.11 11.15 -3.61
N ASP A 167 -6.96 11.29 -4.25
CA ASP A 167 -5.99 12.34 -3.97
C ASP A 167 -5.98 13.40 -5.08
N ASN A 168 -5.53 14.61 -4.76
CA ASN A 168 -5.35 15.71 -5.70
C ASN A 168 -3.90 15.88 -6.16
N GLY A 169 -3.12 14.82 -6.16
CA GLY A 169 -1.68 14.89 -6.39
C GLY A 169 -1.25 14.89 -7.86
N LYS A 170 -0.02 14.47 -8.08
CA LYS A 170 0.63 14.44 -9.41
C LYS A 170 -0.02 13.49 -10.42
N GLY A 171 -0.89 12.60 -9.95
CA GLY A 171 -1.48 11.56 -10.79
C GLY A 171 -0.47 10.50 -11.28
N ILE A 172 -0.96 9.62 -12.14
CA ILE A 172 -0.21 8.51 -12.74
C ILE A 172 -0.32 8.63 -14.26
N SER A 173 0.80 8.50 -14.96
CA SER A 173 0.78 8.54 -16.42
C SER A 173 0.05 7.31 -17.01
N PRO A 174 -0.57 7.43 -18.20
CA PRO A 174 -1.25 6.33 -18.86
C PRO A 174 -0.39 5.09 -19.06
N ASP A 175 0.91 5.27 -19.27
CA ASP A 175 1.85 4.16 -19.50
C ASP A 175 2.06 3.31 -18.24
N HIS A 176 1.90 3.89 -17.05
CA HIS A 176 2.05 3.20 -15.77
C HIS A 176 0.76 2.55 -15.28
N LEU A 177 -0.42 3.11 -15.62
CA LEU A 177 -1.72 2.64 -15.13
C LEU A 177 -1.97 1.12 -15.27
N PRO A 178 -1.62 0.47 -16.39
CA PRO A 178 -1.81 -0.96 -16.56
C PRO A 178 -1.00 -1.81 -15.58
N HIS A 179 0.09 -1.26 -15.04
CA HIS A 179 1.12 -1.98 -14.31
C HIS A 179 1.10 -1.74 -12.80
N ILE A 180 0.38 -0.71 -12.28
CA ILE A 180 0.46 -0.30 -10.87
C ILE A 180 0.04 -1.38 -9.88
N PHE A 181 -0.73 -2.37 -10.31
CA PHE A 181 -1.12 -3.53 -9.50
C PHE A 181 -0.19 -4.74 -9.69
N GLU A 182 0.84 -4.62 -10.54
CA GLU A 182 1.85 -5.66 -10.68
C GLU A 182 2.80 -5.64 -9.48
N ARG A 183 3.30 -6.81 -9.14
CA ARG A 183 4.20 -7.02 -7.99
C ARG A 183 5.51 -6.27 -8.17
N MET A 184 5.93 -5.53 -7.15
CA MET A 184 7.16 -4.75 -7.12
C MET A 184 7.27 -3.70 -8.24
N TYR A 185 6.13 -3.37 -8.84
CA TYR A 185 6.10 -2.30 -9.81
C TYR A 185 6.21 -0.95 -9.12
N GLN A 186 7.12 -0.15 -9.59
CA GLN A 186 7.33 1.22 -9.13
C GLN A 186 7.50 2.13 -10.34
N CYS A 187 6.81 3.26 -10.34
CA CYS A 187 7.13 4.33 -11.29
C CYS A 187 8.54 4.85 -10.97
N ASP A 188 9.34 5.20 -11.97
CA ASP A 188 10.75 5.64 -11.78
C ASP A 188 10.91 6.76 -10.74
N GLN A 189 9.92 7.63 -10.61
CA GLN A 189 9.92 8.71 -9.61
C GLN A 189 9.55 8.26 -8.18
N SER A 190 9.02 7.06 -7.98
CA SER A 190 8.63 6.56 -6.66
C SER A 190 9.73 5.75 -5.95
N ARG A 191 10.79 5.38 -6.66
CA ARG A 191 11.94 4.66 -6.07
C ARG A 191 12.63 5.45 -4.96
N SER A 192 12.64 6.78 -5.04
CA SER A 192 13.22 7.66 -4.01
C SER A 192 12.28 7.93 -2.83
N ALA A 193 10.99 7.61 -2.92
CA ALA A 193 9.99 7.90 -1.91
C ALA A 193 9.70 6.74 -0.93
N GLY A 194 10.51 5.66 -0.97
CA GLY A 194 10.43 4.59 0.05
C GLY A 194 9.32 3.55 -0.15
N GLY A 195 8.65 3.51 -1.29
CA GLY A 195 7.69 2.44 -1.61
C GLY A 195 8.41 1.15 -2.03
N ASN A 196 7.85 -0.01 -1.70
CA ASN A 196 8.39 -1.33 -2.08
C ASN A 196 7.63 -1.99 -3.26
N GLY A 197 6.62 -1.31 -3.84
CA GLY A 197 5.83 -1.81 -4.96
C GLY A 197 4.95 -3.03 -4.65
N LEU A 198 4.80 -3.40 -3.37
CA LEU A 198 3.96 -4.52 -2.94
C LEU A 198 2.57 -4.08 -2.50
N GLY A 199 2.40 -2.86 -2.00
CA GLY A 199 1.17 -2.39 -1.38
C GLY A 199 -0.07 -2.53 -2.27
N LEU A 200 -0.02 -2.02 -3.52
CA LEU A 200 -1.17 -2.12 -4.43
C LEU A 200 -1.41 -3.54 -4.94
N SER A 201 -0.38 -4.37 -5.08
CA SER A 201 -0.57 -5.79 -5.41
C SER A 201 -1.24 -6.55 -4.27
N ILE A 202 -0.89 -6.26 -3.02
CA ILE A 202 -1.56 -6.79 -1.82
C ILE A 202 -3.03 -6.34 -1.80
N VAL A 203 -3.30 -5.05 -2.02
CA VAL A 203 -4.68 -4.53 -2.09
C VAL A 203 -5.51 -5.29 -3.12
N LYS A 204 -4.97 -5.53 -4.32
CA LYS A 204 -5.68 -6.27 -5.37
C LYS A 204 -6.03 -7.70 -4.94
N GLU A 205 -5.10 -8.42 -4.32
CA GLU A 205 -5.34 -9.79 -3.84
C GLU A 205 -6.35 -9.81 -2.67
N LEU A 206 -6.26 -8.87 -1.72
CA LEU A 206 -7.21 -8.76 -0.61
C LEU A 206 -8.63 -8.42 -1.11
N VAL A 207 -8.77 -7.52 -2.08
CA VAL A 207 -10.05 -7.19 -2.71
C VAL A 207 -10.61 -8.40 -3.47
N ALA A 208 -9.77 -9.14 -4.19
CA ALA A 208 -10.17 -10.37 -4.86
C ALA A 208 -10.64 -11.47 -3.88
N ALA A 209 -10.00 -11.59 -2.70
CA ALA A 209 -10.44 -12.49 -1.63
C ALA A 209 -11.86 -12.15 -1.13
N HIS A 210 -12.24 -10.86 -1.16
CA HIS A 210 -13.60 -10.39 -0.88
C HIS A 210 -14.53 -10.50 -2.10
N LYS A 211 -14.14 -11.20 -3.17
CA LYS A 211 -14.87 -11.29 -4.46
C LYS A 211 -15.18 -9.91 -5.07
N GLY A 212 -14.45 -8.89 -4.64
CA GLY A 212 -14.55 -7.53 -5.11
C GLY A 212 -13.66 -7.24 -6.32
N THR A 213 -13.73 -6.00 -6.78
CA THR A 213 -12.85 -5.46 -7.82
C THR A 213 -12.28 -4.12 -7.39
N ILE A 214 -11.06 -3.84 -7.82
CA ILE A 214 -10.43 -2.54 -7.68
C ILE A 214 -10.10 -1.97 -9.05
N THR A 215 -10.41 -0.70 -9.25
CA THR A 215 -10.04 0.07 -10.46
C THR A 215 -9.35 1.36 -10.06
N VAL A 216 -8.66 1.98 -11.02
CA VAL A 216 -7.96 3.23 -10.85
C VAL A 216 -8.28 4.15 -12.03
N ASP A 217 -8.61 5.40 -11.71
CA ASP A 217 -8.69 6.49 -12.66
C ASP A 217 -7.68 7.56 -12.25
N SER A 218 -6.80 7.95 -13.15
CA SER A 218 -5.79 8.94 -12.85
C SER A 218 -5.42 9.76 -14.08
N THR A 219 -5.18 11.03 -13.85
CA THR A 219 -4.71 11.96 -14.87
C THR A 219 -3.50 12.71 -14.32
N PRO A 220 -2.40 12.81 -15.07
CA PRO A 220 -1.25 13.62 -14.67
C PRO A 220 -1.67 15.01 -14.19
N ASP A 221 -1.10 15.45 -13.06
CA ASP A 221 -1.34 16.72 -12.39
C ASP A 221 -2.79 16.99 -11.96
N ARG A 222 -3.64 15.96 -11.92
CA ARG A 222 -5.03 16.05 -11.44
C ARG A 222 -5.36 15.11 -10.31
N GLY A 223 -4.44 14.18 -9.99
CA GLY A 223 -4.60 13.22 -8.91
C GLY A 223 -5.03 11.83 -9.36
N THR A 224 -5.33 10.99 -8.38
CA THR A 224 -5.67 9.57 -8.59
C THR A 224 -6.91 9.23 -7.78
N THR A 225 -7.80 8.45 -8.38
CA THR A 225 -8.98 7.87 -7.72
C THR A 225 -8.91 6.35 -7.79
N PHE A 226 -8.84 5.70 -6.65
CA PHE A 226 -9.05 4.27 -6.52
C PHE A 226 -10.51 4.00 -6.21
N THR A 227 -11.11 3.03 -6.90
CA THR A 227 -12.49 2.59 -6.68
C THR A 227 -12.50 1.11 -6.35
N LEU A 228 -13.04 0.77 -5.18
CA LEU A 228 -13.30 -0.59 -4.73
C LEU A 228 -14.80 -0.89 -4.90
N LEU A 229 -15.12 -2.06 -5.43
CA LEU A 229 -16.48 -2.60 -5.42
C LEU A 229 -16.45 -3.91 -4.62
N LEU A 230 -17.12 -3.94 -3.48
CA LEU A 230 -17.19 -5.11 -2.60
C LEU A 230 -18.63 -5.61 -2.57
N PRO A 231 -18.89 -6.89 -2.97
CA PRO A 231 -20.23 -7.45 -2.92
C PRO A 231 -20.67 -7.62 -1.45
N LYS A 232 -21.95 -7.39 -1.18
CA LYS A 232 -22.52 -7.50 0.18
C LYS A 232 -22.50 -8.93 0.71
N SER A 233 -22.66 -9.89 -0.19
CA SER A 233 -22.59 -11.32 0.11
C SER A 233 -21.44 -11.97 -0.66
N LEU A 234 -20.63 -12.75 0.04
CA LEU A 234 -19.49 -13.47 -0.53
C LEU A 234 -19.90 -14.79 -1.17
#